data_eee529b2eb2b6671b2c772e2fb268373
#
_entry.id   eee529b2eb2b6671b2c772e2fb268373
#
_cell.length_a   1.000
_cell.length_b   1.000
_cell.length_c   1.000
_cell.angle_alpha   90.00
_cell.angle_beta   90.00
_cell.angle_gamma   90.00
#
_symmetry.space_group_name_H-M   'P 1'
#
loop_
_entity.id
_entity.type
_entity.pdbx_description
1 polymer ?
#
loop_
_entity_poly.entity_id
_entity_poly.type
_entity_poly.pdbx_seq_one_letter_code
_entity_poly.pdbx_strand_id
1 'polypeptide(L)'
;METGVAYFGNRILRHVQADLDDIVAHNCTYVVHTFSEEDQSYYAQTMGAIVKATHSAGLKAWIDPWGVGGVFGGEALSLYAARFPQRQQVLSTGETLPVACPNWPEFRAAMREWVDAALSTGADVLFWDEPHFAIPARFDWYNGASDAWACHCVACQYLYRERFGEELPAVHDTGVRAFRQERLLDFLADITGYAAVQGGRNALCLLPIADDDRHGLPWRAAAALPNVHIFGTDPYWFFTNLTPEEHVGQQTARAVELCRYIGKPTQIWVQAFSVPEGREDEIATAIEVAAAGGAEYIAAWGYDGCGHMSSIASARPEVVWDMIGRAYRRVRDA
;
A
#
# COMPACT_ATOMS: atom_id res chain seq x y z
N MET A 1 4.73 18.71 9.68
CA MET A 1 4.22 17.99 8.48
C MET A 1 5.35 17.17 7.88
N GLU A 2 5.14 15.88 7.67
CA GLU A 2 6.07 15.01 6.93
C GLU A 2 5.56 14.84 5.50
N THR A 3 6.43 15.00 4.53
CA THR A 3 6.11 14.92 3.10
C THR A 3 6.95 13.86 2.43
N GLY A 4 6.36 13.01 1.61
CA GLY A 4 7.04 11.85 1.06
C GLY A 4 6.68 11.52 -0.38
N VAL A 5 7.39 10.58 -0.94
CA VAL A 5 7.14 10.09 -2.30
C VAL A 5 7.45 8.60 -2.41
N ALA A 6 6.65 7.87 -3.19
CA ALA A 6 6.99 6.52 -3.63
C ALA A 6 8.07 6.57 -4.72
N TYR A 7 9.10 5.75 -4.55
CA TYR A 7 10.23 5.69 -5.47
C TYR A 7 10.49 4.23 -5.90
N PHE A 8 10.42 3.98 -7.18
CA PHE A 8 10.51 2.64 -7.77
C PHE A 8 11.22 2.65 -9.13
N GLY A 9 11.57 1.47 -9.61
CA GLY A 9 12.08 1.26 -10.97
C GLY A 9 13.58 1.45 -11.15
N ASN A 10 14.34 2.00 -10.20
CA ASN A 10 15.78 2.22 -10.34
C ASN A 10 16.57 1.51 -9.24
N ARG A 11 17.61 0.74 -9.64
CA ARG A 11 18.52 0.01 -8.76
C ARG A 11 19.99 0.35 -9.03
N ILE A 12 20.26 1.40 -9.81
CA ILE A 12 21.63 1.87 -10.10
C ILE A 12 21.94 3.04 -9.16
N LEU A 13 22.78 2.79 -8.15
CA LEU A 13 23.01 3.70 -7.03
C LEU A 13 23.36 5.14 -7.45
N ARG A 14 24.19 5.34 -8.50
CA ARG A 14 24.52 6.70 -8.97
C ARG A 14 23.31 7.47 -9.53
N HIS A 15 22.31 6.75 -10.10
CA HIS A 15 21.07 7.37 -10.57
C HIS A 15 20.16 7.67 -9.38
N VAL A 16 20.04 6.71 -8.45
CA VAL A 16 19.28 6.91 -7.21
C VAL A 16 19.79 8.12 -6.43
N GLN A 17 21.12 8.33 -6.37
CA GLN A 17 21.69 9.51 -5.68
C GLN A 17 21.26 10.82 -6.34
N ALA A 18 21.25 10.88 -7.68
CA ALA A 18 20.77 12.07 -8.39
C ALA A 18 19.27 12.30 -8.17
N ASP A 19 18.47 11.21 -8.17
CA ASP A 19 17.04 11.28 -7.90
C ASP A 19 16.76 11.72 -6.45
N LEU A 20 17.57 11.28 -5.48
CA LEU A 20 17.44 11.69 -4.08
C LEU A 20 17.74 13.19 -3.90
N ASP A 21 18.71 13.75 -4.61
CA ASP A 21 18.99 15.19 -4.61
C ASP A 21 17.78 15.98 -5.14
N ASP A 22 17.14 15.47 -6.19
CA ASP A 22 15.92 16.05 -6.76
C ASP A 22 14.72 15.92 -5.79
N ILE A 23 14.54 14.76 -5.15
CA ILE A 23 13.51 14.52 -4.13
C ILE A 23 13.65 15.50 -2.95
N VAL A 24 14.87 15.76 -2.49
CA VAL A 24 15.14 16.76 -1.46
C VAL A 24 14.77 18.17 -1.94
N ALA A 25 15.15 18.52 -3.18
CA ALA A 25 14.81 19.82 -3.77
C ALA A 25 13.29 20.04 -3.89
N HIS A 26 12.50 18.95 -4.01
CA HIS A 26 11.04 18.96 -4.01
C HIS A 26 10.40 18.88 -2.61
N ASN A 27 11.18 19.17 -1.56
CA ASN A 27 10.70 19.28 -0.18
C ASN A 27 10.16 18.01 0.45
N CYS A 28 10.58 16.83 0.00
CA CYS A 28 10.30 15.58 0.67
C CYS A 28 11.15 15.44 1.95
N THR A 29 10.61 14.73 2.94
CA THR A 29 11.27 14.37 4.20
C THR A 29 11.47 12.86 4.35
N TYR A 30 10.77 12.07 3.54
CA TYR A 30 10.91 10.63 3.47
C TYR A 30 10.66 10.09 2.06
N VAL A 31 11.21 8.90 1.81
CA VAL A 31 11.01 8.15 0.57
C VAL A 31 10.49 6.77 0.90
N VAL A 32 9.46 6.32 0.19
CA VAL A 32 8.96 4.95 0.25
C VAL A 32 9.55 4.18 -0.92
N HIS A 33 10.55 3.34 -0.64
CA HIS A 33 11.19 2.50 -1.64
C HIS A 33 10.42 1.20 -1.82
N THR A 34 10.10 0.84 -3.04
CA THR A 34 9.52 -0.46 -3.35
C THR A 34 10.55 -1.58 -3.17
N PHE A 35 10.11 -2.69 -2.61
CA PHE A 35 10.93 -3.87 -2.35
C PHE A 35 10.13 -5.13 -2.65
N SER A 36 10.05 -5.49 -3.92
CA SER A 36 9.35 -6.68 -4.41
C SER A 36 10.05 -7.97 -4.02
N GLU A 37 9.44 -9.11 -4.30
CA GLU A 37 10.07 -10.44 -4.15
C GLU A 37 11.30 -10.60 -5.06
N GLU A 38 11.30 -9.95 -6.22
CA GLU A 38 12.46 -9.90 -7.11
C GLU A 38 13.59 -9.09 -6.48
N ASP A 39 13.27 -7.92 -5.91
CA ASP A 39 14.25 -7.11 -5.19
C ASP A 39 14.85 -7.85 -4.00
N GLN A 40 14.04 -8.55 -3.22
CA GLN A 40 14.50 -9.41 -2.14
C GLN A 40 15.48 -10.49 -2.65
N SER A 41 15.15 -11.10 -3.79
CA SER A 41 15.96 -12.21 -4.34
C SER A 41 17.27 -11.75 -4.95
N TYR A 42 17.31 -10.60 -5.63
CA TYR A 42 18.44 -10.19 -6.46
C TYR A 42 19.10 -8.88 -6.03
N TYR A 43 18.40 -7.99 -5.32
CA TYR A 43 18.85 -6.62 -5.05
C TYR A 43 18.88 -6.24 -3.56
N ALA A 44 18.80 -7.21 -2.63
CA ALA A 44 18.75 -6.91 -1.19
C ALA A 44 19.95 -6.06 -0.71
N GLN A 45 21.19 -6.38 -1.15
CA GLN A 45 22.37 -5.58 -0.81
C GLN A 45 22.33 -4.17 -1.44
N THR A 46 21.85 -4.08 -2.68
CA THR A 46 21.67 -2.79 -3.37
C THR A 46 20.65 -1.93 -2.64
N MET A 47 19.55 -2.54 -2.18
CA MET A 47 18.53 -1.82 -1.40
C MET A 47 19.13 -1.27 -0.09
N GLY A 48 19.95 -2.03 0.62
CA GLY A 48 20.68 -1.52 1.79
C GLY A 48 21.57 -0.32 1.46
N ALA A 49 22.23 -0.32 0.29
CA ALA A 49 23.02 0.83 -0.16
C ALA A 49 22.12 2.03 -0.53
N ILE A 50 20.94 1.79 -1.12
CA ILE A 50 19.94 2.82 -1.43
C ILE A 50 19.39 3.46 -0.15
N VAL A 51 18.99 2.67 0.84
CA VAL A 51 18.52 3.16 2.14
C VAL A 51 19.60 4.03 2.82
N LYS A 52 20.84 3.57 2.80
CA LYS A 52 21.97 4.36 3.32
C LYS A 52 22.15 5.69 2.56
N ALA A 53 22.01 5.70 1.24
CA ALA A 53 22.08 6.92 0.44
C ALA A 53 20.92 7.87 0.78
N THR A 54 19.70 7.34 0.97
CA THR A 54 18.51 8.10 1.41
C THR A 54 18.77 8.79 2.75
N HIS A 55 19.31 8.07 3.74
CA HIS A 55 19.69 8.66 5.02
C HIS A 55 20.80 9.72 4.87
N SER A 56 21.77 9.49 3.98
CA SER A 56 22.84 10.45 3.72
C SER A 56 22.33 11.75 3.06
N ALA A 57 21.22 11.68 2.32
CA ALA A 57 20.51 12.84 1.79
C ALA A 57 19.63 13.56 2.83
N GLY A 58 19.59 13.07 4.09
CA GLY A 58 18.78 13.65 5.17
C GLY A 58 17.31 13.21 5.16
N LEU A 59 16.97 12.20 4.38
CA LEU A 59 15.60 11.66 4.25
C LEU A 59 15.41 10.42 5.12
N LYS A 60 14.19 10.17 5.59
CA LYS A 60 13.79 8.88 6.15
C LYS A 60 13.54 7.89 5.02
N ALA A 61 13.89 6.63 5.24
CA ALA A 61 13.69 5.54 4.27
C ALA A 61 12.60 4.58 4.76
N TRP A 62 11.53 4.45 4.00
CA TRP A 62 10.48 3.47 4.23
C TRP A 62 10.58 2.38 3.16
N ILE A 63 10.12 1.18 3.48
CA ILE A 63 10.12 0.03 2.55
C ILE A 63 8.70 -0.50 2.39
N ASP A 64 8.32 -0.71 1.13
CA ASP A 64 7.01 -1.17 0.69
C ASP A 64 7.10 -2.58 0.06
N PRO A 65 6.26 -3.56 0.48
CA PRO A 65 6.17 -4.89 -0.14
C PRO A 65 5.47 -4.86 -1.51
N TRP A 66 6.00 -4.10 -2.45
CA TRP A 66 5.42 -3.82 -3.77
C TRP A 66 5.02 -5.10 -4.52
N GLY A 67 3.72 -5.39 -4.59
CA GLY A 67 3.17 -6.56 -5.23
C GLY A 67 3.49 -7.90 -4.57
N VAL A 68 4.08 -7.92 -3.36
CA VAL A 68 4.45 -9.16 -2.67
C VAL A 68 3.21 -10.03 -2.41
N GLY A 69 3.28 -11.27 -2.83
CA GLY A 69 2.15 -12.20 -2.78
C GLY A 69 0.98 -11.82 -3.68
N GLY A 70 0.98 -10.67 -4.34
CA GLY A 70 -0.20 -10.06 -4.93
C GLY A 70 -1.26 -9.65 -3.89
N VAL A 71 -0.90 -9.70 -2.60
CA VAL A 71 -1.74 -9.31 -1.46
C VAL A 71 -1.61 -7.83 -1.17
N PHE A 72 -0.45 -7.26 -1.46
CA PHE A 72 -0.14 -5.84 -1.31
C PHE A 72 -0.26 -5.11 -2.64
N GLY A 73 -0.45 -3.80 -2.58
CA GLY A 73 -0.51 -2.91 -3.74
C GLY A 73 0.78 -2.93 -4.58
N GLY A 74 0.68 -2.36 -5.77
CA GLY A 74 1.79 -2.24 -6.71
C GLY A 74 1.73 -3.18 -7.91
N GLU A 75 2.54 -2.87 -8.93
CA GLU A 75 2.49 -3.50 -10.25
C GLU A 75 3.43 -4.71 -10.39
N ALA A 76 4.24 -5.03 -9.36
CA ALA A 76 5.12 -6.18 -9.42
C ALA A 76 4.33 -7.50 -9.35
N LEU A 77 4.74 -8.46 -10.18
CA LEU A 77 4.15 -9.80 -10.16
C LEU A 77 4.75 -10.63 -9.01
N SER A 78 3.90 -11.38 -8.31
CA SER A 78 4.36 -12.24 -7.23
C SER A 78 5.10 -13.47 -7.74
N LEU A 79 6.38 -13.58 -7.41
CA LEU A 79 7.18 -14.79 -7.62
C LEU A 79 6.70 -15.94 -6.72
N TYR A 80 6.23 -15.64 -5.50
CA TYR A 80 5.69 -16.66 -4.60
C TYR A 80 4.45 -17.33 -5.19
N ALA A 81 3.49 -16.53 -5.66
CA ALA A 81 2.30 -17.07 -6.29
C ALA A 81 2.62 -17.90 -7.54
N ALA A 82 3.60 -17.47 -8.34
CA ALA A 82 4.05 -18.22 -9.51
C ALA A 82 4.74 -19.56 -9.15
N ARG A 83 5.54 -19.57 -8.09
CA ARG A 83 6.27 -20.77 -7.64
C ARG A 83 5.39 -21.78 -6.92
N PHE A 84 4.33 -21.34 -6.28
CA PHE A 84 3.45 -22.16 -5.43
C PHE A 84 1.98 -22.02 -5.84
N PRO A 85 1.58 -22.48 -7.04
CA PRO A 85 0.21 -22.35 -7.54
C PRO A 85 -0.84 -23.00 -6.63
N GLN A 86 -0.47 -24.04 -5.87
CA GLN A 86 -1.35 -24.69 -4.91
C GLN A 86 -1.69 -23.83 -3.68
N ARG A 87 -0.98 -22.69 -3.49
CA ARG A 87 -1.20 -21.73 -2.39
C ARG A 87 -1.82 -20.41 -2.88
N GLN A 88 -2.19 -20.39 -4.15
CA GLN A 88 -2.90 -19.24 -4.72
C GLN A 88 -4.31 -19.12 -4.16
N GLN A 89 -4.88 -17.93 -4.29
CA GLN A 89 -6.26 -17.70 -3.96
C GLN A 89 -7.20 -18.36 -4.99
N VAL A 90 -8.27 -18.94 -4.49
CA VAL A 90 -9.33 -19.57 -5.28
C VAL A 90 -10.58 -18.71 -5.13
N LEU A 91 -11.24 -18.41 -6.23
CA LEU A 91 -12.53 -17.71 -6.21
C LEU A 91 -13.65 -18.64 -5.72
N SER A 92 -14.76 -18.05 -5.28
CA SER A 92 -15.98 -18.78 -4.92
C SER A 92 -16.56 -19.62 -6.06
N THR A 93 -16.15 -19.31 -7.30
CA THR A 93 -16.50 -20.02 -8.54
C THR A 93 -15.54 -21.16 -8.87
N GLY A 94 -14.43 -21.30 -8.15
CA GLY A 94 -13.43 -22.36 -8.31
C GLY A 94 -12.20 -21.97 -9.15
N GLU A 95 -12.20 -20.81 -9.80
CA GLU A 95 -11.02 -20.32 -10.56
C GLU A 95 -9.92 -19.86 -9.62
N THR A 96 -8.66 -20.06 -10.03
CA THR A 96 -7.48 -19.61 -9.31
C THR A 96 -7.01 -18.24 -9.84
N LEU A 97 -6.59 -17.37 -8.93
CA LEU A 97 -5.91 -16.12 -9.27
C LEU A 97 -4.44 -16.17 -8.83
N PRO A 98 -3.51 -15.53 -9.56
CA PRO A 98 -2.08 -15.56 -9.27
C PRO A 98 -1.72 -14.68 -8.06
N VAL A 99 -2.43 -14.84 -6.96
CA VAL A 99 -2.31 -14.12 -5.70
C VAL A 99 -2.16 -15.14 -4.58
N ALA A 100 -1.17 -14.99 -3.70
CA ALA A 100 -0.98 -15.86 -2.55
C ALA A 100 -2.11 -15.71 -1.54
N CYS A 101 -2.55 -16.79 -0.94
CA CYS A 101 -3.53 -16.68 0.13
C CYS A 101 -2.84 -16.43 1.49
N PRO A 102 -3.19 -15.36 2.22
CA PRO A 102 -2.58 -14.99 3.50
C PRO A 102 -2.88 -15.96 4.63
N ASN A 103 -3.76 -16.94 4.39
CA ASN A 103 -4.10 -17.98 5.35
C ASN A 103 -3.19 -19.23 5.27
N TRP A 104 -2.29 -19.30 4.27
CA TRP A 104 -1.30 -20.38 4.22
C TRP A 104 -0.15 -20.08 5.17
N PRO A 105 0.21 -20.99 6.12
CA PRO A 105 1.31 -20.82 7.05
C PRO A 105 2.65 -20.56 6.34
N GLU A 106 2.86 -21.18 5.19
CA GLU A 106 4.09 -21.02 4.41
C GLU A 106 4.18 -19.66 3.73
N PHE A 107 3.06 -19.04 3.35
CA PHE A 107 3.10 -17.65 2.88
C PHE A 107 3.42 -16.69 4.02
N ARG A 108 2.85 -16.90 5.21
CA ARG A 108 3.21 -16.11 6.40
C ARG A 108 4.69 -16.27 6.76
N ALA A 109 5.25 -17.47 6.62
CA ALA A 109 6.69 -17.68 6.81
C ALA A 109 7.52 -16.90 5.78
N ALA A 110 7.14 -16.92 4.51
CA ALA A 110 7.78 -16.13 3.46
C ALA A 110 7.67 -14.62 3.73
N MET A 111 6.54 -14.14 4.27
CA MET A 111 6.39 -12.74 4.68
C MET A 111 7.31 -12.35 5.84
N ARG A 112 7.57 -13.25 6.78
CA ARG A 112 8.56 -12.99 7.84
C ARG A 112 9.98 -12.92 7.30
N GLU A 113 10.35 -13.79 6.34
CA GLU A 113 11.62 -13.69 5.62
C GLU A 113 11.74 -12.37 4.85
N TRP A 114 10.65 -11.90 4.27
CA TRP A 114 10.60 -10.58 3.62
C TRP A 114 10.81 -9.45 4.62
N VAL A 115 10.16 -9.50 5.79
CA VAL A 115 10.34 -8.53 6.89
C VAL A 115 11.81 -8.49 7.34
N ASP A 116 12.44 -9.64 7.54
CA ASP A 116 13.84 -9.71 7.94
C ASP A 116 14.76 -9.07 6.88
N ALA A 117 14.51 -9.34 5.59
CA ALA A 117 15.26 -8.74 4.50
C ALA A 117 15.04 -7.22 4.41
N ALA A 118 13.79 -6.76 4.55
CA ALA A 118 13.45 -5.34 4.52
C ALA A 118 14.08 -4.57 5.70
N LEU A 119 14.01 -5.11 6.92
CA LEU A 119 14.63 -4.49 8.10
C LEU A 119 16.16 -4.50 8.03
N SER A 120 16.76 -5.53 7.42
CA SER A 120 18.21 -5.60 7.23
C SER A 120 18.77 -4.49 6.33
N THR A 121 17.93 -3.83 5.54
CA THR A 121 18.32 -2.66 4.75
C THR A 121 18.62 -1.43 5.61
N GLY A 122 18.14 -1.40 6.86
CA GLY A 122 18.20 -0.25 7.76
C GLY A 122 17.02 0.72 7.62
N ALA A 123 15.92 0.30 7.00
CA ALA A 123 14.72 1.13 6.84
C ALA A 123 14.11 1.58 8.18
N ASP A 124 13.57 2.81 8.21
CA ASP A 124 12.93 3.40 9.40
C ASP A 124 11.51 2.87 9.63
N VAL A 125 10.79 2.52 8.55
CA VAL A 125 9.39 2.10 8.59
C VAL A 125 9.14 1.05 7.51
N LEU A 126 8.38 0.01 7.83
CA LEU A 126 7.74 -0.87 6.85
C LEU A 126 6.35 -0.31 6.53
N PHE A 127 6.10 -0.08 5.26
CA PHE A 127 4.85 0.44 4.75
C PHE A 127 4.03 -0.70 4.14
N TRP A 128 2.87 -1.00 4.70
CA TRP A 128 1.97 -2.07 4.27
C TRP A 128 0.90 -1.48 3.36
N ASP A 129 1.13 -1.60 2.05
CA ASP A 129 0.28 -1.00 1.03
C ASP A 129 -0.93 -1.84 0.69
N GLU A 130 -2.12 -1.29 0.85
CA GLU A 130 -3.44 -1.84 0.45
C GLU A 130 -3.63 -3.36 0.66
N PRO A 131 -3.27 -3.98 1.79
CA PRO A 131 -3.40 -5.43 1.94
C PRO A 131 -4.86 -5.88 1.76
N HIS A 132 -5.10 -6.81 0.81
CA HIS A 132 -6.44 -7.29 0.48
C HIS A 132 -6.45 -8.72 -0.05
N PHE A 133 -7.59 -9.39 0.05
CA PHE A 133 -7.85 -10.56 -0.77
C PHE A 133 -8.05 -10.14 -2.23
N ALA A 134 -7.71 -11.02 -3.16
CA ALA A 134 -7.82 -10.74 -4.58
C ALA A 134 -9.20 -10.14 -4.95
N ILE A 135 -9.15 -9.06 -5.71
CA ILE A 135 -10.32 -8.37 -6.27
C ILE A 135 -10.39 -8.73 -7.75
N PRO A 136 -11.30 -9.63 -8.18
CA PRO A 136 -11.31 -10.13 -9.56
C PRO A 136 -11.37 -9.02 -10.61
N ALA A 137 -12.11 -7.95 -10.33
CA ALA A 137 -12.27 -6.81 -11.24
C ALA A 137 -10.97 -6.02 -11.50
N ARG A 138 -9.90 -6.23 -10.71
CA ARG A 138 -8.57 -5.62 -10.96
C ARG A 138 -7.74 -6.39 -12.00
N PHE A 139 -8.22 -7.55 -12.46
CA PHE A 139 -7.56 -8.36 -13.48
C PHE A 139 -8.29 -8.17 -14.81
N ASP A 140 -7.71 -7.43 -15.75
CA ASP A 140 -8.28 -7.12 -17.07
C ASP A 140 -8.57 -8.35 -17.93
N TRP A 141 -7.87 -9.47 -17.70
CA TRP A 141 -8.13 -10.76 -18.33
C TRP A 141 -9.25 -11.56 -17.67
N TYR A 142 -9.72 -11.19 -16.45
CA TYR A 142 -10.80 -11.88 -15.78
C TYR A 142 -12.16 -11.48 -16.37
N ASN A 143 -12.87 -12.45 -16.89
CA ASN A 143 -14.20 -12.29 -17.51
C ASN A 143 -15.27 -13.20 -16.86
N GLY A 144 -15.01 -13.71 -15.67
CA GLY A 144 -15.93 -14.56 -14.91
C GLY A 144 -17.05 -13.80 -14.22
N ALA A 145 -17.67 -14.44 -13.23
CA ALA A 145 -18.80 -13.85 -12.50
C ALA A 145 -18.40 -12.56 -11.76
N SER A 146 -19.18 -11.49 -11.93
CA SER A 146 -18.93 -10.18 -11.31
C SER A 146 -19.06 -10.18 -9.80
N ASP A 147 -19.76 -11.15 -9.23
CA ASP A 147 -19.96 -11.37 -7.78
C ASP A 147 -18.97 -12.38 -7.19
N ALA A 148 -18.05 -12.96 -7.99
CA ALA A 148 -17.00 -13.82 -7.51
C ALA A 148 -16.13 -13.13 -6.47
N TRP A 149 -15.70 -13.88 -5.46
CA TRP A 149 -14.88 -13.35 -4.36
C TRP A 149 -13.79 -14.36 -3.98
N ALA A 150 -12.70 -13.87 -3.43
CA ALA A 150 -11.60 -14.63 -2.85
C ALA A 150 -11.59 -14.46 -1.31
N CYS A 151 -11.16 -15.45 -0.52
CA CYS A 151 -10.51 -16.65 -0.97
C CYS A 151 -11.31 -17.89 -0.52
N HIS A 152 -11.53 -18.79 -1.44
CA HIS A 152 -12.23 -20.07 -1.22
C HIS A 152 -11.28 -21.29 -1.33
N CYS A 153 -9.95 -21.10 -1.15
CA CYS A 153 -8.97 -22.18 -1.19
C CYS A 153 -9.12 -23.14 0.00
N VAL A 154 -8.47 -24.30 -0.08
CA VAL A 154 -8.57 -25.35 0.96
C VAL A 154 -8.18 -24.86 2.35
N ALA A 155 -7.21 -23.94 2.48
CA ALA A 155 -6.85 -23.36 3.78
C ALA A 155 -7.99 -22.50 4.34
N CYS A 156 -8.65 -21.68 3.51
CA CYS A 156 -9.78 -20.87 3.93
C CYS A 156 -11.00 -21.73 4.30
N GLN A 157 -11.29 -22.78 3.52
CA GLN A 157 -12.36 -23.74 3.82
C GLN A 157 -12.10 -24.44 5.16
N TYR A 158 -10.87 -24.89 5.39
CA TYR A 158 -10.48 -25.50 6.65
C TYR A 158 -10.70 -24.55 7.84
N LEU A 159 -10.19 -23.33 7.76
CA LEU A 159 -10.29 -22.33 8.84
C LEU A 159 -11.74 -21.90 9.09
N TYR A 160 -12.56 -21.83 8.05
CA TYR A 160 -13.99 -21.52 8.19
C TYR A 160 -14.72 -22.64 8.94
N ARG A 161 -14.46 -23.90 8.55
CA ARG A 161 -15.03 -25.08 9.21
C ARG A 161 -14.62 -25.17 10.68
N GLU A 162 -13.35 -24.93 11.00
CA GLU A 162 -12.86 -24.89 12.38
C GLU A 162 -13.55 -23.78 13.20
N ARG A 163 -13.85 -22.65 12.58
CA ARG A 163 -14.44 -21.48 13.24
C ARG A 163 -15.95 -21.59 13.44
N PHE A 164 -16.68 -22.16 12.47
CA PHE A 164 -18.14 -22.14 12.42
C PHE A 164 -18.79 -23.53 12.44
N GLY A 165 -18.04 -24.60 12.24
CA GLY A 165 -18.55 -25.98 12.19
C GLY A 165 -19.24 -26.34 10.88
N GLU A 166 -19.16 -25.53 9.85
CA GLU A 166 -19.84 -25.69 8.56
C GLU A 166 -18.92 -25.35 7.38
N GLU A 167 -19.33 -25.74 6.18
CA GLU A 167 -18.56 -25.46 4.95
C GLU A 167 -18.60 -23.98 4.61
N LEU A 168 -17.49 -23.46 4.07
CA LEU A 168 -17.41 -22.07 3.60
C LEU A 168 -18.40 -21.87 2.43
N PRO A 169 -19.42 -20.99 2.56
CA PRO A 169 -20.39 -20.76 1.51
C PRO A 169 -19.77 -20.16 0.24
N ALA A 170 -20.31 -20.46 -0.93
CA ALA A 170 -19.94 -19.80 -2.18
C ALA A 170 -20.55 -18.38 -2.28
N VAL A 171 -21.68 -18.14 -1.61
CA VAL A 171 -22.34 -16.84 -1.56
C VAL A 171 -21.64 -15.94 -0.55
N HIS A 172 -21.30 -14.72 -0.98
CA HIS A 172 -20.67 -13.71 -0.12
C HIS A 172 -21.73 -13.04 0.77
N ASP A 173 -22.03 -13.67 1.87
CA ASP A 173 -22.92 -13.14 2.90
C ASP A 173 -22.16 -12.36 4.00
N THR A 174 -22.88 -11.93 5.03
CA THR A 174 -22.30 -11.21 6.17
C THR A 174 -21.34 -12.07 6.99
N GLY A 175 -21.57 -13.38 7.09
CA GLY A 175 -20.69 -14.31 7.80
C GLY A 175 -19.36 -14.50 7.07
N VAL A 176 -19.43 -14.72 5.75
CA VAL A 176 -18.25 -14.81 4.89
C VAL A 176 -17.44 -13.50 4.94
N ARG A 177 -18.11 -12.35 4.87
CA ARG A 177 -17.43 -11.05 4.99
C ARG A 177 -16.71 -10.93 6.32
N ALA A 178 -17.38 -11.22 7.43
CA ALA A 178 -16.76 -11.15 8.76
C ALA A 178 -15.57 -12.10 8.89
N PHE A 179 -15.67 -13.32 8.38
CA PHE A 179 -14.55 -14.27 8.34
C PHE A 179 -13.36 -13.73 7.54
N ARG A 180 -13.57 -13.21 6.34
CA ARG A 180 -12.50 -12.64 5.51
C ARG A 180 -11.81 -11.46 6.21
N GLN A 181 -12.57 -10.57 6.81
CA GLN A 181 -12.04 -9.45 7.59
C GLN A 181 -11.22 -9.94 8.78
N GLU A 182 -11.73 -10.91 9.55
CA GLU A 182 -11.00 -11.54 10.66
C GLU A 182 -9.68 -12.15 10.19
N ARG A 183 -9.68 -12.89 9.08
CA ARG A 183 -8.45 -13.52 8.56
C ARG A 183 -7.40 -12.53 8.07
N LEU A 184 -7.84 -11.45 7.44
CA LEU A 184 -6.91 -10.43 6.97
C LEU A 184 -6.33 -9.62 8.15
N LEU A 185 -7.15 -9.31 9.16
CA LEU A 185 -6.69 -8.67 10.40
C LEU A 185 -5.70 -9.56 11.16
N ASP A 186 -5.96 -10.86 11.23
CA ASP A 186 -5.06 -11.84 11.83
C ASP A 186 -3.70 -11.91 11.09
N PHE A 187 -3.73 -11.90 9.76
CA PHE A 187 -2.52 -11.82 8.96
C PHE A 187 -1.73 -10.52 9.21
N LEU A 188 -2.41 -9.39 9.24
CA LEU A 188 -1.77 -8.09 9.52
C LEU A 188 -1.20 -8.03 10.96
N ALA A 189 -1.93 -8.56 11.94
CA ALA A 189 -1.45 -8.65 13.31
C ALA A 189 -0.17 -9.50 13.43
N ASP A 190 -0.12 -10.62 12.69
CA ASP A 190 1.05 -11.51 12.64
C ASP A 190 2.27 -10.80 12.05
N ILE A 191 2.17 -10.23 10.84
CA ILE A 191 3.33 -9.62 10.17
C ILE A 191 3.78 -8.32 10.84
N THR A 192 2.86 -7.47 11.30
CA THR A 192 3.23 -6.24 12.02
C THR A 192 3.79 -6.53 13.40
N GLY A 193 3.27 -7.59 14.06
CA GLY A 193 3.78 -8.09 15.32
C GLY A 193 5.19 -8.63 15.19
N TYR A 194 5.45 -9.45 14.16
CA TYR A 194 6.78 -9.96 13.86
C TYR A 194 7.77 -8.83 13.58
N ALA A 195 7.40 -7.87 12.74
CA ALA A 195 8.23 -6.70 12.45
C ALA A 195 8.56 -5.89 13.71
N ALA A 196 7.58 -5.67 14.60
CA ALA A 196 7.79 -4.92 15.83
C ALA A 196 8.74 -5.63 16.80
N VAL A 197 8.68 -6.97 16.93
CA VAL A 197 9.62 -7.76 17.73
C VAL A 197 11.05 -7.62 17.23
N GLN A 198 11.24 -7.43 15.91
CA GLN A 198 12.54 -7.15 15.30
C GLN A 198 12.94 -5.66 15.37
N GLY A 199 12.16 -4.81 16.06
CA GLY A 199 12.43 -3.38 16.19
C GLY A 199 11.88 -2.51 15.05
N GLY A 200 11.12 -3.08 14.11
CA GLY A 200 10.52 -2.36 12.99
C GLY A 200 9.31 -1.53 13.40
N ARG A 201 9.14 -0.36 12.77
CA ARG A 201 7.91 0.43 12.82
C ARG A 201 7.05 0.11 11.61
N ASN A 202 5.73 0.17 11.78
CA ASN A 202 4.77 -0.18 10.73
C ASN A 202 3.85 0.99 10.40
N ALA A 203 3.72 1.30 9.12
CA ALA A 203 2.67 2.14 8.57
C ALA A 203 1.72 1.26 7.74
N LEU A 204 0.42 1.46 7.86
CA LEU A 204 -0.60 0.69 7.14
C LEU A 204 -1.46 1.64 6.33
N CYS A 205 -1.52 1.43 5.02
CA CYS A 205 -2.43 2.11 4.11
C CYS A 205 -3.57 1.16 3.72
N LEU A 206 -4.81 1.63 3.79
CA LEU A 206 -5.98 0.88 3.33
C LEU A 206 -6.73 1.65 2.27
N LEU A 207 -7.31 0.91 1.32
CA LEU A 207 -8.19 1.43 0.29
C LEU A 207 -9.31 2.32 0.90
N PRO A 208 -9.68 3.42 0.22
CA PRO A 208 -10.73 4.34 0.66
C PRO A 208 -12.14 3.81 0.35
N ILE A 209 -12.42 2.57 0.72
CA ILE A 209 -13.70 1.89 0.51
C ILE A 209 -14.49 1.79 1.82
N ALA A 210 -15.78 1.55 1.72
CA ALA A 210 -16.65 1.38 2.87
C ALA A 210 -16.33 0.08 3.62
N ASP A 211 -16.44 0.10 4.96
CA ASP A 211 -16.12 -1.05 5.81
C ASP A 211 -17.07 -2.25 5.57
N ASP A 212 -18.27 -1.99 5.05
CA ASP A 212 -19.26 -3.00 4.70
C ASP A 212 -19.19 -3.46 3.24
N ASP A 213 -18.30 -2.89 2.44
CA ASP A 213 -17.99 -3.40 1.10
C ASP A 213 -17.41 -4.81 1.18
N ARG A 214 -17.65 -5.61 0.11
CA ARG A 214 -17.13 -7.00 0.05
C ARG A 214 -15.61 -7.09 0.11
N HIS A 215 -14.91 -6.04 -0.29
CA HIS A 215 -13.44 -5.94 -0.29
C HIS A 215 -12.93 -5.09 0.86
N GLY A 216 -13.83 -4.45 1.62
CA GLY A 216 -13.48 -3.57 2.72
C GLY A 216 -12.86 -4.30 3.91
N LEU A 217 -11.83 -3.69 4.47
CA LEU A 217 -11.31 -4.03 5.79
C LEU A 217 -11.70 -2.92 6.76
N PRO A 218 -12.27 -3.24 7.95
CA PRO A 218 -12.67 -2.21 8.90
C PRO A 218 -11.48 -1.37 9.36
N TRP A 219 -11.45 -0.10 8.98
CA TRP A 219 -10.34 0.80 9.28
C TRP A 219 -10.06 0.88 10.78
N ARG A 220 -11.12 0.95 11.60
CA ARG A 220 -10.97 1.01 13.06
C ARG A 220 -10.24 -0.21 13.61
N ALA A 221 -10.60 -1.42 13.16
CA ALA A 221 -9.99 -2.64 13.63
C ALA A 221 -8.53 -2.76 13.18
N ALA A 222 -8.25 -2.42 11.91
CA ALA A 222 -6.91 -2.46 11.35
C ALA A 222 -5.97 -1.40 11.97
N ALA A 223 -6.44 -0.16 12.06
CA ALA A 223 -5.67 0.92 12.67
C ALA A 223 -5.42 0.71 14.17
N ALA A 224 -6.33 0.03 14.88
CA ALA A 224 -6.19 -0.29 16.30
C ALA A 224 -5.22 -1.45 16.58
N LEU A 225 -4.71 -2.17 15.57
CA LEU A 225 -3.71 -3.22 15.78
C LEU A 225 -2.52 -2.65 16.57
N PRO A 226 -2.03 -3.33 17.62
CA PRO A 226 -1.04 -2.76 18.55
C PRO A 226 0.24 -2.29 17.89
N ASN A 227 0.65 -2.99 16.82
CA ASN A 227 1.91 -2.76 16.14
C ASN A 227 1.77 -1.95 14.84
N VAL A 228 0.61 -1.41 14.52
CA VAL A 228 0.43 -0.36 13.52
C VAL A 228 0.72 0.98 14.18
N HIS A 229 1.72 1.71 13.70
CA HIS A 229 2.18 2.98 14.30
C HIS A 229 1.66 4.20 13.55
N ILE A 230 1.42 4.07 12.25
CA ILE A 230 0.90 5.10 11.35
C ILE A 230 -0.23 4.45 10.57
N PHE A 231 -1.36 5.13 10.44
CA PHE A 231 -2.46 4.64 9.62
C PHE A 231 -2.76 5.64 8.50
N GLY A 232 -2.99 5.13 7.29
CA GLY A 232 -3.25 5.95 6.12
C GLY A 232 -4.27 5.36 5.17
N THR A 233 -4.55 6.16 4.15
CA THR A 233 -5.38 5.80 2.99
C THR A 233 -4.95 6.58 1.76
N ASP A 234 -5.36 6.11 0.59
CA ASP A 234 -4.95 6.56 -0.73
C ASP A 234 -6.15 7.01 -1.59
N PRO A 235 -6.81 8.11 -1.26
CA PRO A 235 -8.01 8.59 -1.94
C PRO A 235 -7.71 9.14 -3.32
N TYR A 236 -7.41 8.26 -4.28
CA TYR A 236 -7.12 8.59 -5.66
C TYR A 236 -8.38 9.01 -6.41
N TRP A 237 -8.52 10.28 -6.69
CA TRP A 237 -9.79 10.88 -7.19
C TRP A 237 -9.96 10.78 -8.70
N PHE A 238 -8.89 10.62 -9.49
CA PHE A 238 -9.03 10.49 -10.96
C PHE A 238 -9.79 9.22 -11.39
N PHE A 239 -9.97 8.26 -10.49
CA PHE A 239 -10.82 7.08 -10.71
C PHE A 239 -12.29 7.30 -10.30
N THR A 240 -12.62 8.49 -9.84
CA THR A 240 -13.97 8.88 -9.40
C THR A 240 -14.49 10.04 -10.24
N ASN A 241 -15.75 10.40 -10.04
CA ASN A 241 -16.34 11.62 -10.61
C ASN A 241 -16.31 12.78 -9.60
N LEU A 242 -15.50 12.68 -8.55
CA LEU A 242 -15.39 13.67 -7.48
C LEU A 242 -14.18 14.57 -7.68
N THR A 243 -14.22 15.77 -7.08
CA THR A 243 -13.04 16.65 -7.00
C THR A 243 -12.10 16.20 -5.89
N PRO A 244 -10.83 16.70 -5.87
CA PRO A 244 -9.93 16.47 -4.74
C PRO A 244 -10.53 16.91 -3.41
N GLU A 245 -11.19 18.08 -3.37
CA GLU A 245 -11.83 18.60 -2.15
C GLU A 245 -12.88 17.65 -1.62
N GLU A 246 -13.70 17.07 -2.51
CA GLU A 246 -14.74 16.14 -2.13
C GLU A 246 -14.13 14.79 -1.70
N HIS A 247 -13.34 14.15 -2.53
CA HIS A 247 -12.87 12.79 -2.28
C HIS A 247 -11.74 12.76 -1.25
N VAL A 248 -10.64 13.50 -1.49
CA VAL A 248 -9.50 13.55 -0.57
C VAL A 248 -9.94 14.17 0.77
N GLY A 249 -10.75 15.24 0.73
CA GLY A 249 -11.26 15.89 1.94
C GLY A 249 -12.10 14.96 2.82
N GLN A 250 -13.03 14.21 2.25
CA GLN A 250 -13.85 13.24 3.00
C GLN A 250 -13.03 12.12 3.61
N GLN A 251 -12.14 11.52 2.83
CA GLN A 251 -11.32 10.40 3.32
C GLN A 251 -10.28 10.87 4.33
N THR A 252 -9.71 12.07 4.16
CA THR A 252 -8.83 12.68 5.18
C THR A 252 -9.57 12.89 6.48
N ALA A 253 -10.76 13.50 6.45
CA ALA A 253 -11.56 13.73 7.66
C ALA A 253 -11.86 12.41 8.39
N ARG A 254 -12.27 11.36 7.65
CA ARG A 254 -12.53 10.02 8.19
C ARG A 254 -11.29 9.42 8.85
N ALA A 255 -10.13 9.48 8.18
CA ALA A 255 -8.88 8.93 8.68
C ALA A 255 -8.37 9.70 9.91
N VAL A 256 -8.39 11.02 9.87
CA VAL A 256 -7.94 11.89 10.97
C VAL A 256 -8.82 11.73 12.20
N GLU A 257 -10.16 11.67 12.05
CA GLU A 257 -11.08 11.42 13.17
C GLU A 257 -10.77 10.09 13.84
N LEU A 258 -10.59 9.02 13.04
CA LEU A 258 -10.23 7.70 13.54
C LEU A 258 -8.89 7.72 14.25
N CYS A 259 -7.85 8.27 13.62
CA CYS A 259 -6.49 8.29 14.15
C CYS A 259 -6.39 9.09 15.43
N ARG A 260 -7.09 10.23 15.52
CA ARG A 260 -7.19 11.03 16.75
C ARG A 260 -7.82 10.22 17.88
N TYR A 261 -8.86 9.44 17.59
CA TYR A 261 -9.52 8.60 18.59
C TYR A 261 -8.60 7.51 19.16
N ILE A 262 -7.75 6.91 18.30
CA ILE A 262 -6.83 5.83 18.71
C ILE A 262 -5.42 6.32 19.09
N GLY A 263 -5.13 7.61 18.97
CA GLY A 263 -3.84 8.21 19.33
C GLY A 263 -2.69 7.86 18.35
N LYS A 264 -2.96 7.78 17.06
CA LYS A 264 -1.95 7.47 16.01
C LYS A 264 -1.90 8.58 14.97
N PRO A 265 -0.74 8.83 14.35
CA PRO A 265 -0.64 9.77 13.23
C PRO A 265 -1.33 9.24 11.98
N THR A 266 -1.81 10.18 11.17
CA THR A 266 -2.53 9.93 9.91
C THR A 266 -1.63 10.19 8.71
N GLN A 267 -1.65 9.27 7.73
CA GLN A 267 -1.02 9.46 6.42
C GLN A 267 -2.08 9.51 5.31
N ILE A 268 -1.91 10.43 4.38
CA ILE A 268 -2.72 10.52 3.15
C ILE A 268 -1.81 10.41 1.94
N TRP A 269 -2.17 9.50 1.03
CA TRP A 269 -1.52 9.37 -0.26
C TRP A 269 -2.24 10.18 -1.31
N VAL A 270 -1.48 10.92 -2.11
CA VAL A 270 -1.98 11.76 -3.19
C VAL A 270 -1.59 11.13 -4.52
N GLN A 271 -2.54 11.06 -5.44
CA GLN A 271 -2.32 10.54 -6.77
C GLN A 271 -1.41 11.48 -7.57
N ALA A 272 -0.30 10.93 -8.06
CA ALA A 272 0.64 11.65 -8.94
C ALA A 272 0.96 10.83 -10.21
N PHE A 273 0.11 9.89 -10.54
CA PHE A 273 0.19 9.02 -11.72
C PHE A 273 -1.09 9.15 -12.54
N SER A 274 -0.99 8.89 -13.84
CA SER A 274 -2.13 8.98 -14.78
C SER A 274 -2.89 10.33 -14.70
N VAL A 275 -2.18 11.40 -14.37
CA VAL A 275 -2.76 12.74 -14.29
C VAL A 275 -3.02 13.25 -15.70
N PRO A 276 -4.28 13.58 -16.06
CA PRO A 276 -4.60 14.12 -17.38
C PRO A 276 -4.00 15.52 -17.59
N GLU A 277 -3.65 15.84 -18.83
CA GLU A 277 -3.20 17.19 -19.18
C GLU A 277 -4.24 18.25 -18.82
N GLY A 278 -3.78 19.33 -18.20
CA GLY A 278 -4.62 20.45 -17.75
C GLY A 278 -5.30 20.24 -16.39
N ARG A 279 -5.03 19.11 -15.71
CA ARG A 279 -5.56 18.84 -14.37
C ARG A 279 -4.47 18.76 -13.29
N GLU A 280 -3.25 19.17 -13.60
CA GLU A 280 -2.10 19.08 -12.69
C GLU A 280 -2.26 19.93 -11.43
N ASP A 281 -3.00 21.06 -11.51
CA ASP A 281 -3.29 21.91 -10.36
C ASP A 281 -4.08 21.19 -9.26
N GLU A 282 -4.83 20.15 -9.61
CA GLU A 282 -5.59 19.35 -8.65
C GLU A 282 -4.68 18.62 -7.66
N ILE A 283 -3.43 18.34 -8.02
CA ILE A 283 -2.43 17.76 -7.13
C ILE A 283 -2.15 18.68 -5.94
N ALA A 284 -1.95 19.97 -6.21
CA ALA A 284 -1.73 20.96 -5.16
C ALA A 284 -2.95 21.07 -4.25
N THR A 285 -4.14 21.10 -4.83
CA THR A 285 -5.41 21.11 -4.09
C THR A 285 -5.53 19.88 -3.17
N ALA A 286 -5.23 18.68 -3.67
CA ALA A 286 -5.29 17.45 -2.88
C ALA A 286 -4.33 17.48 -1.69
N ILE A 287 -3.09 17.94 -1.89
CA ILE A 287 -2.09 18.10 -0.83
C ILE A 287 -2.55 19.11 0.23
N GLU A 288 -3.05 20.27 -0.21
CA GLU A 288 -3.50 21.35 0.69
C GLU A 288 -4.74 20.93 1.49
N VAL A 289 -5.69 20.24 0.86
CA VAL A 289 -6.88 19.72 1.53
C VAL A 289 -6.52 18.65 2.56
N ALA A 290 -5.61 17.73 2.24
CA ALA A 290 -5.12 16.73 3.19
C ALA A 290 -4.42 17.39 4.40
N ALA A 291 -3.56 18.38 4.15
CA ALA A 291 -2.87 19.13 5.20
C ALA A 291 -3.85 19.91 6.10
N ALA A 292 -4.76 20.67 5.49
CA ALA A 292 -5.80 21.42 6.21
C ALA A 292 -6.73 20.50 7.01
N GLY A 293 -6.97 19.29 6.51
CA GLY A 293 -7.75 18.24 7.20
C GLY A 293 -7.05 17.65 8.42
N GLY A 294 -5.75 17.90 8.61
CA GLY A 294 -4.96 17.47 9.77
C GLY A 294 -4.18 16.18 9.56
N ALA A 295 -3.91 15.78 8.32
CA ALA A 295 -2.94 14.72 8.04
C ALA A 295 -1.54 15.14 8.53
N GLU A 296 -0.83 14.22 9.17
CA GLU A 296 0.52 14.47 9.70
C GLU A 296 1.60 14.02 8.70
N TYR A 297 1.25 13.08 7.83
CA TYR A 297 2.06 12.56 6.74
C TYR A 297 1.29 12.70 5.43
N ILE A 298 1.92 13.25 4.41
CA ILE A 298 1.38 13.28 3.05
C ILE A 298 2.44 12.72 2.12
N ALA A 299 2.06 11.75 1.27
CA ALA A 299 2.94 11.19 0.26
C ALA A 299 2.30 11.21 -1.12
N ALA A 300 3.12 11.34 -2.14
CA ALA A 300 2.68 11.22 -3.53
C ALA A 300 3.06 9.86 -4.11
N TRP A 301 2.15 9.22 -4.80
CA TRP A 301 2.43 8.09 -5.65
C TRP A 301 2.40 8.58 -7.10
N GLY A 302 3.58 8.87 -7.74
CA GLY A 302 4.94 8.56 -7.31
C GLY A 302 5.94 9.57 -7.87
N TYR A 303 7.21 9.29 -7.70
CA TYR A 303 8.32 10.13 -8.14
C TYR A 303 8.22 10.50 -9.63
N ASP A 304 8.56 11.77 -9.93
CA ASP A 304 8.57 12.33 -11.30
C ASP A 304 7.25 12.08 -12.06
N GLY A 305 6.09 12.20 -11.37
CA GLY A 305 4.78 11.97 -11.99
C GLY A 305 4.64 10.62 -12.67
N CYS A 306 5.43 9.62 -12.25
CA CYS A 306 5.56 8.29 -12.83
C CYS A 306 6.02 8.28 -14.30
N GLY A 307 6.74 9.30 -14.77
CA GLY A 307 7.15 9.45 -16.18
C GLY A 307 7.93 8.25 -16.75
N HIS A 308 8.64 7.51 -15.88
CA HIS A 308 9.37 6.30 -16.26
C HIS A 308 8.50 5.02 -16.36
N MET A 309 7.21 5.06 -15.96
CA MET A 309 6.27 3.94 -16.05
C MET A 309 5.17 4.23 -17.07
N SER A 310 5.37 3.82 -18.31
CA SER A 310 4.51 4.15 -19.45
C SER A 310 3.02 3.87 -19.24
N SER A 311 2.67 2.84 -18.46
CA SER A 311 1.28 2.44 -18.19
C SER A 311 0.53 3.37 -17.26
N ILE A 312 1.26 4.09 -16.39
CA ILE A 312 0.68 4.99 -15.40
C ILE A 312 1.32 6.38 -15.42
N ALA A 313 2.16 6.69 -16.42
CA ALA A 313 2.75 8.00 -16.56
C ALA A 313 1.65 9.08 -16.63
N SER A 314 1.87 10.17 -15.93
CA SER A 314 1.06 11.38 -16.11
C SER A 314 1.29 11.98 -17.47
N ALA A 315 0.32 12.73 -18.00
CA ALA A 315 0.44 13.35 -19.33
C ALA A 315 1.61 14.35 -19.42
N ARG A 316 1.90 15.05 -18.32
CA ARG A 316 3.05 15.96 -18.17
C ARG A 316 3.75 15.70 -16.82
N PRO A 317 4.58 14.64 -16.75
CA PRO A 317 5.15 14.18 -15.48
C PRO A 317 5.95 15.26 -14.74
N GLU A 318 6.79 16.00 -15.44
CA GLU A 318 7.60 17.09 -14.91
C GLU A 318 6.75 18.22 -14.28
N VAL A 319 5.58 18.52 -14.87
CA VAL A 319 4.67 19.54 -14.32
C VAL A 319 4.02 19.03 -13.03
N VAL A 320 3.64 17.76 -13.00
CA VAL A 320 3.09 17.10 -11.81
C VAL A 320 4.12 17.13 -10.68
N TRP A 321 5.37 16.78 -10.98
CA TRP A 321 6.44 16.72 -10.00
C TRP A 321 6.76 18.11 -9.43
N ASP A 322 6.90 19.12 -10.28
CA ASP A 322 7.05 20.51 -9.88
C ASP A 322 5.90 21.01 -9.00
N MET A 323 4.66 20.58 -9.30
CA MET A 323 3.48 20.96 -8.53
C MET A 323 3.53 20.38 -7.12
N ILE A 324 3.92 19.10 -6.99
CA ILE A 324 4.15 18.44 -5.70
C ILE A 324 5.17 19.22 -4.87
N GLY A 325 6.33 19.51 -5.45
CA GLY A 325 7.40 20.22 -4.74
C GLY A 325 6.96 21.58 -4.19
N ARG A 326 6.21 22.34 -5.01
CA ARG A 326 5.65 23.65 -4.59
C ARG A 326 4.59 23.51 -3.50
N ALA A 327 3.69 22.53 -3.61
CA ALA A 327 2.65 22.27 -2.61
C ALA A 327 3.26 21.81 -1.29
N TYR A 328 4.24 20.90 -1.32
CA TYR A 328 4.95 20.43 -0.12
C TYR A 328 5.63 21.58 0.63
N ARG A 329 6.29 22.51 -0.09
CA ARG A 329 6.85 23.71 0.54
C ARG A 329 5.79 24.50 1.29
N ARG A 330 4.64 24.78 0.64
CA ARG A 330 3.56 25.58 1.26
C ARG A 330 3.02 24.94 2.54
N VAL A 331 2.75 23.64 2.53
CA VAL A 331 2.16 22.96 3.70
C VAL A 331 3.16 22.68 4.82
N ARG A 332 4.47 22.77 4.55
CA ARG A 332 5.51 22.65 5.57
C ARG A 332 5.83 24.00 6.24
N ASP A 333 5.67 25.08 5.51
CA ASP A 333 5.95 26.45 5.99
C ASP A 333 4.76 27.05 6.75
N ALA A 334 3.56 26.44 6.63
CA ALA A 334 2.32 26.85 7.29
C ALA A 334 2.26 26.31 8.74
#